data_38f04a61d0daab3cd817a69f90c4a4a9
#
_entry.id   38f04a61d0daab3cd817a69f90c4a4a9
#
_cell.length_a   1.000
_cell.length_b   1.000
_cell.length_c   1.000
_cell.angle_alpha   90.00
_cell.angle_beta   90.00
_cell.angle_gamma   90.00
#
_symmetry.space_group_name_H-M   'P 1'
#
loop_
_entity.id
_entity.type
_entity.pdbx_description
1 polymer ?
#
loop_
_entity_poly.entity_id
_entity_poly.type
_entity_poly.pdbx_seq_one_letter_code
_entity_poly.pdbx_strand_id
1 'polypeptide(L)'
;MSAPAASPALGAPLVEHVLARYRERTVAELLRHIPEQSPPYLYDLAADYPTRPCKGLRGALCLATCAAFGGRSERALNPAVTVELFHNAFLVHDDIQDGSELRRGAPTLPARYGVEVALNVGNAINLLGLRRVMANRRGLGGELAWRLFEETELMCRQSLEGQALEIGWIRDNACELTATDYYRMCLKKTSWYTFLYPCRSGLLVAEGAGADATRLDRFGWYLGAAFQIQDDVLNLTGAAEEYGKEIAGDLWEGKRTLMLIHLLERATPAERARVVRHLSLTRAQRGPGAAAEVAWLLDRMAAYDCVASAREAAAGLVAAAGREVGAVLAGAPEPPDEEAAQALAFLAALPDFVVARGR
;
A
#
# COMPACT_ATOMS: atom_id res chain seq x y z
N MET A 1 -20.60 -13.67 25.48
CA MET A 1 -20.07 -12.44 26.10
C MET A 1 -19.45 -11.62 24.96
N SER A 2 -20.04 -10.48 24.60
CA SER A 2 -19.52 -9.61 23.52
C SER A 2 -18.22 -8.98 23.99
N ALA A 3 -17.15 -9.09 23.20
CA ALA A 3 -15.94 -8.33 23.42
C ALA A 3 -16.25 -6.81 23.41
N PRO A 4 -15.68 -6.00 24.30
CA PRO A 4 -15.93 -4.58 24.31
C PRO A 4 -15.35 -3.96 23.03
N ALA A 5 -16.17 -3.22 22.31
CA ALA A 5 -15.72 -2.38 21.22
C ALA A 5 -14.69 -1.38 21.78
N ALA A 6 -13.43 -1.47 21.34
CA ALA A 6 -12.39 -0.54 21.73
C ALA A 6 -12.79 0.87 21.28
N SER A 7 -12.75 1.83 22.20
CA SER A 7 -13.03 3.24 21.88
C SER A 7 -12.01 3.75 20.85
N PRO A 8 -12.40 4.43 19.76
CA PRO A 8 -11.52 4.87 18.68
C PRO A 8 -10.30 5.69 19.16
N ALA A 9 -10.44 6.41 20.25
CA ALA A 9 -9.39 7.24 20.83
C ALA A 9 -8.25 6.45 21.51
N LEU A 10 -8.49 5.21 21.94
CA LEU A 10 -7.47 4.34 22.58
C LEU A 10 -6.72 3.47 21.59
N GLY A 11 -7.25 3.26 20.37
CA GLY A 11 -6.65 2.38 19.37
C GLY A 11 -5.48 3.02 18.60
N ALA A 12 -5.51 4.32 18.31
CA ALA A 12 -4.47 4.97 17.52
C ALA A 12 -3.08 4.95 18.17
N PRO A 13 -2.90 5.30 19.47
CA PRO A 13 -1.59 5.20 20.13
C PRO A 13 -1.03 3.77 20.15
N LEU A 14 -1.89 2.77 20.34
CA LEU A 14 -1.49 1.36 20.28
C LEU A 14 -0.98 0.98 18.89
N VAL A 15 -1.73 1.35 17.84
CA VAL A 15 -1.34 1.05 16.47
C VAL A 15 0.00 1.71 16.14
N GLU A 16 0.19 2.97 16.50
CA GLU A 16 1.45 3.70 16.27
C GLU A 16 2.62 3.06 17.03
N HIS A 17 2.41 2.66 18.29
CA HIS A 17 3.43 1.98 19.09
C HIS A 17 3.86 0.64 18.44
N VAL A 18 2.90 -0.18 18.05
CA VAL A 18 3.19 -1.48 17.41
C VAL A 18 3.87 -1.28 16.05
N LEU A 19 3.40 -0.32 15.25
CA LEU A 19 4.04 0.04 13.97
C LEU A 19 5.50 0.46 14.19
N ALA A 20 5.78 1.35 15.13
CA ALA A 20 7.12 1.84 15.41
C ALA A 20 8.07 0.69 15.81
N ARG A 21 7.64 -0.16 16.75
CA ARG A 21 8.41 -1.32 17.25
C ARG A 21 8.76 -2.31 16.12
N TYR A 22 7.79 -2.68 15.31
CA TYR A 22 8.00 -3.64 14.22
C TYR A 22 8.75 -3.03 13.03
N ARG A 23 8.51 -1.75 12.74
CA ARG A 23 9.26 -1.01 11.73
C ARG A 23 10.75 -1.00 12.04
N GLU A 24 11.13 -0.65 13.29
CA GLU A 24 12.54 -0.62 13.69
C GLU A 24 13.22 -1.97 13.43
N ARG A 25 12.60 -3.07 13.84
CA ARG A 25 13.11 -4.44 13.62
C ARG A 25 13.22 -4.77 12.13
N THR A 26 12.20 -4.44 11.36
CA THR A 26 12.14 -4.78 9.93
C THR A 26 13.15 -3.96 9.13
N VAL A 27 13.26 -2.65 9.38
CA VAL A 27 14.22 -1.77 8.67
C VAL A 27 15.66 -2.13 9.05
N ALA A 28 15.95 -2.38 10.33
CA ALA A 28 17.29 -2.80 10.75
C ALA A 28 17.72 -4.10 10.06
N GLU A 29 16.82 -5.08 9.97
CA GLU A 29 17.10 -6.35 9.29
C GLU A 29 17.20 -6.15 7.78
N LEU A 30 16.35 -5.31 7.15
CA LEU A 30 16.42 -5.00 5.73
C LEU A 30 17.80 -4.42 5.36
N LEU A 31 18.26 -3.43 6.11
CA LEU A 31 19.54 -2.76 5.84
C LEU A 31 20.74 -3.71 5.95
N ARG A 32 20.72 -4.69 6.86
CA ARG A 32 21.76 -5.73 6.95
C ARG A 32 21.90 -6.58 5.68
N HIS A 33 20.87 -6.57 4.82
CA HIS A 33 20.87 -7.37 3.60
C HIS A 33 21.18 -6.59 2.34
N ILE A 34 21.28 -5.26 2.45
CA ILE A 34 21.84 -4.44 1.37
C ILE A 34 23.36 -4.59 1.43
N PRO A 35 24.02 -5.07 0.36
CA PRO A 35 25.46 -5.26 0.37
C PRO A 35 26.21 -3.93 0.55
N GLU A 36 27.18 -3.91 1.47
CA GLU A 36 28.17 -2.83 1.58
C GLU A 36 29.28 -3.03 0.53
N GLN A 37 28.91 -2.94 -0.75
CA GLN A 37 29.81 -3.27 -1.86
C GLN A 37 29.69 -2.25 -2.98
N SER A 38 30.75 -2.18 -3.79
CA SER A 38 30.77 -1.45 -5.05
C SER A 38 29.86 -2.15 -6.09
N PRO A 39 29.12 -1.42 -6.94
CA PRO A 39 29.26 0.03 -7.08
C PRO A 39 28.31 0.81 -6.14
N PRO A 40 28.75 1.97 -5.62
CA PRO A 40 27.92 2.80 -4.74
C PRO A 40 26.66 3.33 -5.41
N TYR A 41 26.67 3.51 -6.74
CA TYR A 41 25.50 3.92 -7.55
C TYR A 41 24.35 2.92 -7.50
N LEU A 42 24.51 1.76 -6.88
CA LEU A 42 23.51 0.70 -6.76
C LEU A 42 23.10 0.50 -5.30
N TYR A 43 24.05 0.05 -4.48
CA TYR A 43 23.73 -0.39 -3.13
C TYR A 43 23.49 0.75 -2.15
N ASP A 44 24.23 1.86 -2.24
CA ASP A 44 23.99 3.05 -1.43
C ASP A 44 22.61 3.64 -1.72
N LEU A 45 22.18 3.59 -3.00
CA LEU A 45 20.88 4.09 -3.41
C LEU A 45 19.74 3.13 -3.06
N ALA A 46 20.01 1.83 -2.96
CA ALA A 46 19.00 0.84 -2.54
C ALA A 46 18.56 1.05 -1.08
N ALA A 47 19.40 1.68 -0.23
CA ALA A 47 19.07 2.04 1.14
C ALA A 47 18.25 3.33 1.27
N ASP A 48 18.20 4.18 0.24
CA ASP A 48 17.62 5.53 0.29
C ASP A 48 16.14 5.48 0.73
N TYR A 49 15.25 4.80 0.01
CA TYR A 49 13.82 4.77 0.34
C TYR A 49 13.49 4.07 1.66
N PRO A 50 14.10 2.91 2.00
CA PRO A 50 13.87 2.25 3.29
C PRO A 50 14.21 3.10 4.51
N THR A 51 15.21 3.99 4.41
CA THR A 51 15.65 4.85 5.53
C THR A 51 14.80 6.10 5.70
N ARG A 52 14.03 6.51 4.70
CA ARG A 52 13.13 7.66 4.79
C ARG A 52 12.02 7.42 5.81
N PRO A 53 11.44 8.48 6.41
CA PRO A 53 10.31 8.34 7.32
C PRO A 53 9.15 7.57 6.68
N CYS A 54 8.71 6.50 7.34
CA CYS A 54 7.57 5.68 6.89
C CYS A 54 6.95 4.96 8.09
N LYS A 55 5.73 4.45 7.93
CA LYS A 55 5.04 3.70 9.01
C LYS A 55 5.43 2.23 9.10
N GLY A 56 6.05 1.65 8.06
CA GLY A 56 6.45 0.24 8.02
C GLY A 56 5.27 -0.73 8.15
N LEU A 57 4.11 -0.37 7.59
CA LEU A 57 2.84 -1.08 7.81
C LEU A 57 2.89 -2.55 7.37
N ARG A 58 3.53 -2.83 6.23
CA ARG A 58 3.53 -4.16 5.61
C ARG A 58 4.31 -5.17 6.44
N GLY A 59 5.53 -4.80 6.81
CA GLY A 59 6.36 -5.61 7.70
C GLY A 59 5.71 -5.77 9.08
N ALA A 60 5.16 -4.69 9.63
CA ALA A 60 4.47 -4.73 10.92
C ALA A 60 3.25 -5.66 10.89
N LEU A 61 2.44 -5.61 9.83
CA LEU A 61 1.27 -6.47 9.67
C LEU A 61 1.65 -7.95 9.57
N CYS A 62 2.75 -8.28 8.88
CA CYS A 62 3.26 -9.65 8.79
C CYS A 62 3.68 -10.17 10.17
N LEU A 63 4.46 -9.38 10.93
CA LEU A 63 4.94 -9.75 12.26
C LEU A 63 3.77 -9.85 13.27
N ALA A 64 2.87 -8.87 13.25
CA ALA A 64 1.69 -8.86 14.12
C ALA A 64 0.77 -10.04 13.83
N THR A 65 0.51 -10.36 12.56
CA THR A 65 -0.32 -11.52 12.22
C THR A 65 0.32 -12.81 12.72
N CYS A 66 1.62 -12.98 12.56
CA CYS A 66 2.32 -14.15 13.10
C CYS A 66 2.16 -14.25 14.63
N ALA A 67 2.39 -13.16 15.36
CA ALA A 67 2.27 -13.15 16.84
C ALA A 67 0.82 -13.39 17.30
N ALA A 68 -0.16 -12.75 16.65
CA ALA A 68 -1.58 -12.88 16.98
C ALA A 68 -2.12 -14.31 16.85
N PHE A 69 -1.54 -15.10 15.96
CA PHE A 69 -1.93 -16.51 15.75
C PHE A 69 -0.95 -17.51 16.37
N GLY A 70 -0.25 -17.11 17.44
CA GLY A 70 0.56 -17.99 18.30
C GLY A 70 1.96 -18.30 17.76
N GLY A 71 2.38 -17.68 16.66
CA GLY A 71 3.74 -17.78 16.16
C GLY A 71 4.69 -16.81 16.84
N ARG A 72 5.99 -17.11 16.80
CA ARG A 72 7.03 -16.16 17.22
C ARG A 72 7.30 -15.17 16.10
N SER A 73 7.12 -13.87 16.34
CA SER A 73 7.27 -12.81 15.34
C SER A 73 8.66 -12.79 14.69
N GLU A 74 9.73 -13.21 15.44
CA GLU A 74 11.09 -13.32 14.89
C GLU A 74 11.15 -14.26 13.68
N ARG A 75 10.35 -15.32 13.66
CA ARG A 75 10.32 -16.26 12.53
C ARG A 75 9.70 -15.65 11.27
N ALA A 76 8.83 -14.65 11.43
CA ALA A 76 8.20 -13.92 10.32
C ALA A 76 9.04 -12.73 9.84
N LEU A 77 10.20 -12.44 10.46
CA LEU A 77 11.02 -11.28 10.11
C LEU A 77 11.50 -11.32 8.66
N ASN A 78 11.84 -12.50 8.16
CA ASN A 78 12.29 -12.66 6.78
C ASN A 78 11.19 -12.40 5.74
N PRO A 79 9.97 -12.95 5.84
CA PRO A 79 8.83 -12.54 5.01
C PRO A 79 8.49 -11.05 5.14
N ALA A 80 8.57 -10.46 6.34
CA ALA A 80 8.35 -9.03 6.57
C ALA A 80 9.37 -8.16 5.81
N VAL A 81 10.65 -8.51 5.86
CA VAL A 81 11.71 -7.85 5.07
C VAL A 81 11.48 -8.05 3.57
N THR A 82 11.03 -9.23 3.16
CA THR A 82 10.73 -9.52 1.75
C THR A 82 9.70 -8.54 1.19
N VAL A 83 8.57 -8.35 1.87
CA VAL A 83 7.53 -7.43 1.37
C VAL A 83 7.98 -5.97 1.38
N GLU A 84 8.77 -5.56 2.35
CA GLU A 84 9.32 -4.19 2.39
C GLU A 84 10.33 -3.95 1.25
N LEU A 85 11.15 -4.94 0.88
CA LEU A 85 12.03 -4.84 -0.28
C LEU A 85 11.23 -4.69 -1.57
N PHE A 86 10.25 -5.57 -1.84
CA PHE A 86 9.41 -5.43 -3.02
C PHE A 86 8.64 -4.11 -3.02
N HIS A 87 8.10 -3.68 -1.88
CA HIS A 87 7.45 -2.38 -1.77
C HIS A 87 8.37 -1.22 -2.16
N ASN A 88 9.61 -1.19 -1.66
CA ASN A 88 10.54 -0.12 -2.01
C ASN A 88 10.95 -0.17 -3.49
N ALA A 89 11.09 -1.36 -4.08
CA ALA A 89 11.30 -1.50 -5.52
C ALA A 89 10.10 -0.97 -6.32
N PHE A 90 8.87 -1.31 -5.91
CA PHE A 90 7.65 -0.79 -6.56
C PHE A 90 7.56 0.74 -6.45
N LEU A 91 7.94 1.33 -5.32
CA LEU A 91 7.98 2.80 -5.19
C LEU A 91 8.97 3.45 -6.16
N VAL A 92 10.15 2.85 -6.37
CA VAL A 92 11.13 3.37 -7.33
C VAL A 92 10.59 3.30 -8.76
N HIS A 93 9.96 2.17 -9.12
CA HIS A 93 9.37 1.99 -10.45
C HIS A 93 8.14 2.89 -10.66
N ASP A 94 7.31 3.05 -9.65
CA ASP A 94 6.14 3.94 -9.63
C ASP A 94 6.57 5.41 -9.86
N ASP A 95 7.61 5.87 -9.15
CA ASP A 95 8.16 7.22 -9.33
C ASP A 95 8.71 7.48 -10.73
N ILE A 96 9.27 6.46 -11.39
CA ILE A 96 9.69 6.54 -12.81
C ILE A 96 8.47 6.65 -13.72
N GLN A 97 7.46 5.80 -13.51
CA GLN A 97 6.28 5.69 -14.37
C GLN A 97 5.39 6.93 -14.27
N ASP A 98 5.27 7.49 -13.06
CA ASP A 98 4.46 8.68 -12.77
C ASP A 98 5.22 9.99 -13.04
N GLY A 99 6.55 9.94 -13.20
CA GLY A 99 7.38 11.13 -13.27
C GLY A 99 7.35 11.94 -11.98
N SER A 100 7.23 11.28 -10.82
CA SER A 100 7.10 11.92 -9.52
C SER A 100 8.40 12.63 -9.12
N GLU A 101 8.31 13.88 -8.65
CA GLU A 101 9.46 14.67 -8.22
C GLU A 101 9.81 14.44 -6.75
N LEU A 102 8.82 14.22 -5.90
CA LEU A 102 8.97 14.07 -4.44
C LEU A 102 8.38 12.75 -3.93
N ARG A 103 9.06 12.16 -2.95
CA ARG A 103 8.63 10.98 -2.20
C ARG A 103 9.02 11.11 -0.73
N ARG A 104 8.03 11.11 0.17
CA ARG A 104 8.27 11.25 1.62
C ARG A 104 9.08 12.51 1.97
N GLY A 105 8.72 13.64 1.34
CA GLY A 105 9.35 14.96 1.57
C GLY A 105 10.75 15.15 0.97
N ALA A 106 11.28 14.19 0.21
CA ALA A 106 12.58 14.28 -0.44
C ALA A 106 12.47 13.98 -1.95
N PRO A 107 13.40 14.49 -2.80
CA PRO A 107 13.40 14.18 -4.22
C PRO A 107 13.46 12.68 -4.48
N THR A 108 12.76 12.22 -5.53
CA THR A 108 12.76 10.81 -5.94
C THR A 108 14.11 10.39 -6.50
N LEU A 109 14.37 9.07 -6.56
CA LEU A 109 15.59 8.56 -7.19
C LEU A 109 15.70 8.99 -8.67
N PRO A 110 14.63 8.86 -9.51
CA PRO A 110 14.71 9.34 -10.90
C PRO A 110 14.95 10.86 -11.00
N ALA A 111 14.40 11.68 -10.10
CA ALA A 111 14.64 13.13 -10.10
C ALA A 111 16.10 13.50 -9.73
N ARG A 112 16.74 12.72 -8.83
CA ARG A 112 18.12 12.98 -8.39
C ARG A 112 19.19 12.39 -9.29
N TYR A 113 18.96 11.19 -9.83
CA TYR A 113 20.00 10.37 -10.45
C TYR A 113 19.68 9.96 -11.89
N GLY A 114 18.51 10.33 -12.41
CA GLY A 114 18.03 9.92 -13.73
C GLY A 114 17.29 8.58 -13.72
N VAL A 115 16.51 8.37 -14.78
CA VAL A 115 15.66 7.19 -14.94
C VAL A 115 16.49 5.90 -15.00
N GLU A 116 17.62 5.92 -15.69
CA GLU A 116 18.47 4.76 -15.91
C GLU A 116 19.03 4.19 -14.59
N VAL A 117 19.51 5.08 -13.73
CA VAL A 117 20.04 4.71 -12.41
C VAL A 117 18.89 4.20 -11.53
N ALA A 118 17.77 4.93 -11.46
CA ALA A 118 16.63 4.56 -10.66
C ALA A 118 16.07 3.19 -11.06
N LEU A 119 15.91 2.92 -12.36
CA LEU A 119 15.45 1.64 -12.89
C LEU A 119 16.37 0.49 -12.45
N ASN A 120 17.68 0.68 -12.54
CA ASN A 120 18.64 -0.35 -12.13
C ASN A 120 18.61 -0.58 -10.61
N VAL A 121 18.44 0.47 -9.81
CA VAL A 121 18.27 0.36 -8.34
C VAL A 121 16.99 -0.41 -8.00
N GLY A 122 15.86 -0.10 -8.63
CA GLY A 122 14.61 -0.83 -8.43
C GLY A 122 14.74 -2.34 -8.75
N ASN A 123 15.43 -2.68 -9.85
CA ASN A 123 15.72 -4.06 -10.22
C ASN A 123 16.61 -4.76 -9.18
N ALA A 124 17.62 -4.06 -8.66
CA ALA A 124 18.49 -4.63 -7.62
C ALA A 124 17.72 -4.89 -6.31
N ILE A 125 16.84 -3.99 -5.89
CA ILE A 125 16.00 -4.18 -4.70
C ILE A 125 15.05 -5.39 -4.91
N ASN A 126 14.46 -5.58 -6.09
CA ASN A 126 13.67 -6.77 -6.41
C ASN A 126 14.50 -8.05 -6.28
N LEU A 127 15.75 -8.05 -6.78
CA LEU A 127 16.64 -9.19 -6.64
C LEU A 127 16.98 -9.49 -5.17
N LEU A 128 17.20 -8.45 -4.35
CA LEU A 128 17.39 -8.62 -2.91
C LEU A 128 16.14 -9.26 -2.27
N GLY A 129 14.94 -8.84 -2.66
CA GLY A 129 13.68 -9.45 -2.24
C GLY A 129 13.63 -10.95 -2.55
N LEU A 130 13.96 -11.36 -3.78
CA LEU A 130 14.03 -12.78 -4.17
C LEU A 130 15.04 -13.57 -3.33
N ARG A 131 16.21 -12.99 -3.06
CA ARG A 131 17.22 -13.63 -2.18
C ARG A 131 16.65 -13.88 -0.77
N ARG A 132 15.82 -12.96 -0.25
CA ARG A 132 15.18 -13.11 1.06
C ARG A 132 14.13 -14.21 1.06
N VAL A 133 13.32 -14.33 0.00
CA VAL A 133 12.39 -15.46 -0.16
C VAL A 133 13.12 -16.79 -0.09
N MET A 134 14.22 -16.94 -0.84
CA MET A 134 15.03 -18.16 -0.85
C MET A 134 15.65 -18.49 0.53
N ALA A 135 16.00 -17.45 1.30
CA ALA A 135 16.60 -17.62 2.62
C ALA A 135 15.63 -18.24 3.65
N ASN A 136 14.31 -18.18 3.43
CA ASN A 136 13.31 -18.83 4.27
C ASN A 136 13.57 -20.32 4.48
N ARG A 137 14.15 -21.01 3.48
CA ARG A 137 14.46 -22.44 3.55
C ARG A 137 15.33 -22.81 4.75
N ARG A 138 16.28 -21.94 5.13
CA ARG A 138 17.20 -22.20 6.24
C ARG A 138 16.55 -22.12 7.63
N GLY A 139 15.58 -21.19 7.77
CA GLY A 139 14.95 -20.92 9.08
C GLY A 139 13.58 -21.59 9.28
N LEU A 140 12.87 -21.87 8.19
CA LEU A 140 11.48 -22.33 8.24
C LEU A 140 11.25 -23.73 7.66
N GLY A 141 12.27 -24.33 7.02
CA GLY A 141 12.17 -25.62 6.34
C GLY A 141 11.70 -25.50 4.88
N GLY A 142 11.83 -26.60 4.12
CA GLY A 142 11.61 -26.59 2.67
C GLY A 142 10.16 -26.34 2.26
N GLU A 143 9.22 -26.99 2.92
CA GLU A 143 7.79 -26.93 2.58
C GLU A 143 7.21 -25.54 2.83
N LEU A 144 7.41 -24.97 4.04
CA LEU A 144 6.92 -23.63 4.38
C LEU A 144 7.62 -22.55 3.53
N ALA A 145 8.92 -22.71 3.25
CA ALA A 145 9.64 -21.79 2.38
C ALA A 145 9.08 -21.81 0.95
N TRP A 146 8.66 -22.97 0.45
CA TRP A 146 8.02 -23.10 -0.86
C TRP A 146 6.65 -22.39 -0.89
N ARG A 147 5.82 -22.61 0.13
CA ARG A 147 4.54 -21.90 0.27
C ARG A 147 4.73 -20.38 0.30
N LEU A 148 5.70 -19.88 1.05
CA LEU A 148 6.02 -18.45 1.09
C LEU A 148 6.53 -17.92 -0.26
N PHE A 149 7.23 -18.74 -1.05
CA PHE A 149 7.62 -18.39 -2.41
C PHE A 149 6.40 -18.25 -3.33
N GLU A 150 5.45 -19.22 -3.30
CA GLU A 150 4.21 -19.15 -4.06
C GLU A 150 3.40 -17.90 -3.72
N GLU A 151 3.25 -17.57 -2.43
CA GLU A 151 2.56 -16.34 -2.00
C GLU A 151 3.29 -15.07 -2.45
N THR A 152 4.64 -15.09 -2.46
CA THR A 152 5.42 -13.94 -2.95
C THR A 152 5.26 -13.77 -4.46
N GLU A 153 5.31 -14.86 -5.24
CA GLU A 153 5.06 -14.82 -6.68
C GLU A 153 3.67 -14.26 -6.98
N LEU A 154 2.66 -14.79 -6.30
CA LEU A 154 1.27 -14.35 -6.45
C LEU A 154 1.11 -12.85 -6.12
N MET A 155 1.69 -12.39 -5.02
CA MET A 155 1.71 -10.96 -4.65
C MET A 155 2.36 -10.10 -5.74
N CYS A 156 3.55 -10.48 -6.21
CA CYS A 156 4.26 -9.73 -7.25
C CYS A 156 3.46 -9.68 -8.55
N ARG A 157 2.94 -10.81 -9.00
CA ARG A 157 2.13 -10.91 -10.22
C ARG A 157 0.87 -10.06 -10.12
N GLN A 158 0.12 -10.14 -9.02
CA GLN A 158 -1.07 -9.33 -8.82
C GLN A 158 -0.74 -7.83 -8.79
N SER A 159 0.34 -7.44 -8.11
CA SER A 159 0.75 -6.03 -8.05
C SER A 159 1.15 -5.47 -9.42
N LEU A 160 1.88 -6.25 -10.22
CA LEU A 160 2.25 -5.87 -11.60
C LEU A 160 1.04 -5.80 -12.52
N GLU A 161 0.09 -6.74 -12.42
CA GLU A 161 -1.16 -6.70 -13.18
C GLU A 161 -2.01 -5.46 -12.80
N GLY A 162 -2.06 -5.10 -11.50
CA GLY A 162 -2.77 -3.90 -11.03
C GLY A 162 -2.13 -2.61 -11.54
N GLN A 163 -0.80 -2.53 -11.51
CA GLN A 163 -0.05 -1.40 -12.09
C GLN A 163 -0.25 -1.30 -13.61
N ALA A 164 -0.28 -2.44 -14.32
CA ALA A 164 -0.54 -2.47 -15.75
C ALA A 164 -1.96 -1.97 -16.11
N LEU A 165 -2.98 -2.26 -15.27
CA LEU A 165 -4.32 -1.70 -15.45
C LEU A 165 -4.29 -0.17 -15.36
N GLU A 166 -3.67 0.40 -14.32
CA GLU A 166 -3.61 1.86 -14.13
C GLU A 166 -2.88 2.54 -15.27
N ILE A 167 -1.69 2.06 -15.64
CA ILE A 167 -0.91 2.59 -16.78
C ILE A 167 -1.69 2.46 -18.08
N GLY A 168 -2.34 1.32 -18.31
CA GLY A 168 -3.16 1.07 -19.49
C GLY A 168 -4.32 2.05 -19.60
N TRP A 169 -5.04 2.32 -18.51
CA TRP A 169 -6.13 3.28 -18.48
C TRP A 169 -5.69 4.71 -18.81
N ILE A 170 -4.50 5.10 -18.30
CA ILE A 170 -3.93 6.41 -18.62
C ILE A 170 -3.56 6.48 -20.10
N ARG A 171 -2.82 5.49 -20.61
CA ARG A 171 -2.35 5.43 -22.00
C ARG A 171 -3.49 5.44 -23.01
N ASP A 172 -4.52 4.64 -22.76
CA ASP A 172 -5.66 4.46 -23.68
C ASP A 172 -6.76 5.50 -23.42
N ASN A 173 -6.53 6.47 -22.53
CA ASN A 173 -7.49 7.47 -22.08
C ASN A 173 -8.86 6.88 -21.71
N ALA A 174 -8.86 5.76 -20.95
CA ALA A 174 -10.06 5.08 -20.54
C ALA A 174 -10.92 5.99 -19.62
N CYS A 175 -12.14 6.29 -20.05
CA CYS A 175 -13.07 7.18 -19.36
C CYS A 175 -14.46 6.56 -19.11
N GLU A 176 -14.65 5.28 -19.50
CA GLU A 176 -15.87 4.50 -19.27
C GLU A 176 -15.70 3.48 -18.11
N LEU A 177 -14.84 3.81 -17.16
CA LEU A 177 -14.57 2.97 -16.01
C LEU A 177 -15.67 3.12 -14.94
N THR A 178 -15.91 2.02 -14.23
CA THR A 178 -16.85 1.94 -13.11
C THR A 178 -16.11 1.86 -11.77
N ALA A 179 -16.83 2.07 -10.66
CA ALA A 179 -16.29 1.83 -9.33
C ALA A 179 -15.79 0.38 -9.16
N THR A 180 -16.40 -0.60 -9.82
CA THR A 180 -15.97 -2.01 -9.80
C THR A 180 -14.60 -2.18 -10.45
N ASP A 181 -14.32 -1.49 -11.56
CA ASP A 181 -13.00 -1.50 -12.20
C ASP A 181 -11.95 -0.92 -11.27
N TYR A 182 -12.24 0.22 -10.63
CA TYR A 182 -11.36 0.83 -9.65
C TYR A 182 -11.06 -0.12 -8.48
N TYR A 183 -12.07 -0.76 -7.87
CA TYR A 183 -11.85 -1.72 -6.79
C TYR A 183 -11.01 -2.92 -7.24
N ARG A 184 -11.22 -3.41 -8.46
CA ARG A 184 -10.39 -4.48 -9.04
C ARG A 184 -8.93 -4.06 -9.18
N MET A 185 -8.67 -2.83 -9.61
CA MET A 185 -7.31 -2.28 -9.69
C MET A 185 -6.71 -2.15 -8.28
N CYS A 186 -7.44 -1.59 -7.31
CA CYS A 186 -6.99 -1.47 -5.92
C CYS A 186 -6.64 -2.83 -5.29
N LEU A 187 -7.49 -3.84 -5.51
CA LEU A 187 -7.21 -5.21 -5.04
C LEU A 187 -5.87 -5.69 -5.55
N LYS A 188 -5.62 -5.54 -6.84
CA LYS A 188 -4.39 -6.01 -7.49
C LYS A 188 -3.19 -5.15 -7.12
N LYS A 189 -3.24 -3.85 -7.37
CA LYS A 189 -2.12 -2.93 -7.19
C LYS A 189 -1.75 -2.72 -5.73
N THR A 190 -2.73 -2.56 -4.83
CA THR A 190 -2.49 -2.09 -3.45
C THR A 190 -2.76 -3.15 -2.39
N SER A 191 -3.91 -3.85 -2.44
CA SER A 191 -4.31 -4.74 -1.36
C SER A 191 -3.38 -5.94 -1.24
N TRP A 192 -2.93 -6.51 -2.36
CA TRP A 192 -2.08 -7.70 -2.35
C TRP A 192 -0.79 -7.50 -1.56
N TYR A 193 0.03 -6.52 -1.91
CA TYR A 193 1.31 -6.36 -1.23
C TYR A 193 1.22 -5.62 0.11
N THR A 194 0.12 -4.85 0.34
CA THR A 194 -0.02 -4.08 1.58
C THR A 194 -0.69 -4.86 2.70
N PHE A 195 -1.65 -5.73 2.38
CA PHE A 195 -2.47 -6.42 3.38
C PHE A 195 -2.52 -7.93 3.19
N LEU A 196 -2.86 -8.45 2.00
CA LEU A 196 -3.07 -9.88 1.81
C LEU A 196 -1.78 -10.69 2.04
N TYR A 197 -0.72 -10.37 1.34
CA TYR A 197 0.56 -11.07 1.50
C TYR A 197 1.11 -11.00 2.94
N PRO A 198 1.16 -9.83 3.61
CA PRO A 198 1.58 -9.77 5.00
C PRO A 198 0.76 -10.67 5.94
N CYS A 199 -0.57 -10.65 5.82
CA CYS A 199 -1.44 -11.49 6.63
C CYS A 199 -1.22 -12.98 6.33
N ARG A 200 -1.21 -13.38 5.05
CA ARG A 200 -0.99 -14.76 4.62
C ARG A 200 0.36 -15.29 5.08
N SER A 201 1.41 -14.51 4.88
CA SER A 201 2.76 -14.89 5.30
C SER A 201 2.88 -15.02 6.81
N GLY A 202 2.24 -14.10 7.57
CA GLY A 202 2.17 -14.17 9.03
C GLY A 202 1.48 -15.45 9.52
N LEU A 203 0.31 -15.79 8.94
CA LEU A 203 -0.43 -17.02 9.24
C LEU A 203 0.38 -18.28 8.93
N LEU A 204 0.98 -18.34 7.74
CA LEU A 204 1.82 -19.49 7.34
C LEU A 204 3.01 -19.69 8.29
N VAL A 205 3.65 -18.61 8.74
CA VAL A 205 4.76 -18.73 9.70
C VAL A 205 4.28 -19.15 11.07
N ALA A 206 3.10 -18.72 11.51
CA ALA A 206 2.53 -19.07 12.79
C ALA A 206 2.12 -20.56 12.86
N GLU A 207 1.38 -21.03 11.85
CA GLU A 207 0.66 -22.31 11.89
C GLU A 207 1.27 -23.39 10.99
N GLY A 208 2.20 -23.02 10.10
CA GLY A 208 2.87 -23.96 9.21
C GLY A 208 2.30 -23.97 7.79
N ALA A 209 2.93 -24.77 6.91
CA ALA A 209 2.64 -24.82 5.47
C ALA A 209 1.19 -25.26 5.13
N GLY A 210 0.56 -26.06 6.01
CA GLY A 210 -0.81 -26.51 5.86
C GLY A 210 -1.89 -25.52 6.31
N ALA A 211 -1.51 -24.35 6.82
CA ALA A 211 -2.45 -23.35 7.31
C ALA A 211 -3.34 -22.80 6.18
N ASP A 212 -4.59 -22.49 6.51
CA ASP A 212 -5.45 -21.67 5.65
C ASP A 212 -5.00 -20.22 5.71
N ALA A 213 -4.11 -19.86 4.79
CA ALA A 213 -3.58 -18.50 4.68
C ALA A 213 -4.63 -17.47 4.25
N THR A 214 -5.78 -17.91 3.73
CA THR A 214 -6.80 -17.02 3.12
C THR A 214 -7.79 -16.44 4.11
N ARG A 215 -7.76 -16.85 5.38
CA ARG A 215 -8.72 -16.43 6.42
C ARG A 215 -8.85 -14.93 6.60
N LEU A 216 -7.79 -14.16 6.33
CA LEU A 216 -7.76 -12.71 6.44
C LEU A 216 -7.91 -11.99 5.07
N ASP A 217 -8.21 -12.71 3.98
CA ASP A 217 -8.27 -12.12 2.64
C ASP A 217 -9.35 -11.05 2.53
N ARG A 218 -10.56 -11.31 3.04
CA ARG A 218 -11.66 -10.33 2.97
C ARG A 218 -11.33 -9.07 3.79
N PHE A 219 -10.73 -9.24 4.97
CA PHE A 219 -10.19 -8.13 5.75
C PHE A 219 -9.17 -7.34 4.94
N GLY A 220 -8.15 -8.02 4.38
CA GLY A 220 -7.08 -7.40 3.62
C GLY A 220 -7.56 -6.70 2.35
N TRP A 221 -8.57 -7.26 1.67
CA TRP A 221 -9.16 -6.65 0.49
C TRP A 221 -9.93 -5.37 0.83
N TYR A 222 -10.86 -5.44 1.79
CA TYR A 222 -11.65 -4.27 2.19
C TYR A 222 -10.75 -3.14 2.70
N LEU A 223 -9.79 -3.47 3.56
CA LEU A 223 -8.89 -2.49 4.13
C LEU A 223 -7.94 -1.90 3.09
N GLY A 224 -7.46 -2.71 2.13
CA GLY A 224 -6.61 -2.24 1.04
C GLY A 224 -7.31 -1.29 0.08
N ALA A 225 -8.58 -1.56 -0.25
CA ALA A 225 -9.38 -0.64 -1.05
C ALA A 225 -9.66 0.68 -0.30
N ALA A 226 -10.02 0.61 0.99
CA ALA A 226 -10.21 1.79 1.82
C ALA A 226 -8.92 2.61 1.95
N PHE A 227 -7.78 1.95 2.11
CA PHE A 227 -6.45 2.57 2.19
C PHE A 227 -6.13 3.35 0.91
N GLN A 228 -6.39 2.76 -0.27
CA GLN A 228 -6.14 3.44 -1.55
C GLN A 228 -7.08 4.63 -1.74
N ILE A 229 -8.37 4.48 -1.45
CA ILE A 229 -9.32 5.60 -1.52
C ILE A 229 -8.88 6.75 -0.62
N GLN A 230 -8.42 6.44 0.61
CA GLN A 230 -7.95 7.47 1.54
C GLN A 230 -6.68 8.15 1.04
N ASP A 231 -5.75 7.41 0.41
CA ASP A 231 -4.55 7.99 -0.21
C ASP A 231 -4.93 8.93 -1.37
N ASP A 232 -5.85 8.53 -2.23
CA ASP A 232 -6.38 9.36 -3.33
C ASP A 232 -7.11 10.62 -2.81
N VAL A 233 -7.87 10.50 -1.71
CA VAL A 233 -8.53 11.65 -1.05
C VAL A 233 -7.48 12.61 -0.49
N LEU A 234 -6.45 12.11 0.18
CA LEU A 234 -5.36 12.93 0.72
C LEU A 234 -4.57 13.63 -0.38
N ASN A 235 -4.42 13.01 -1.54
CA ASN A 235 -3.81 13.65 -2.71
C ASN A 235 -4.54 14.95 -3.13
N LEU A 236 -5.86 15.01 -2.97
CA LEU A 236 -6.66 16.19 -3.33
C LEU A 236 -6.85 17.18 -2.17
N THR A 237 -6.88 16.72 -0.91
CA THR A 237 -7.32 17.51 0.25
C THR A 237 -6.25 17.71 1.32
N GLY A 238 -5.14 17.01 1.23
CA GLY A 238 -4.04 17.07 2.22
C GLY A 238 -3.27 18.39 2.14
N ALA A 239 -2.57 18.74 3.23
CA ALA A 239 -1.55 19.77 3.21
C ALA A 239 -0.25 19.21 2.59
N ALA A 240 0.41 19.98 1.74
CA ALA A 240 1.61 19.51 1.02
C ALA A 240 2.72 19.04 1.97
N GLU A 241 2.88 19.74 3.11
CA GLU A 241 3.86 19.44 4.14
C GLU A 241 3.62 18.08 4.82
N GLU A 242 2.34 17.70 4.99
CA GLU A 242 1.94 16.45 5.66
C GLU A 242 1.88 15.27 4.67
N TYR A 243 1.43 15.53 3.44
CA TYR A 243 1.31 14.49 2.43
C TYR A 243 2.66 14.05 1.85
N GLY A 244 3.64 14.97 1.79
CA GLY A 244 4.99 14.68 1.30
C GLY A 244 5.10 14.43 -0.20
N LYS A 245 4.05 14.77 -0.97
CA LYS A 245 3.96 14.75 -2.43
C LYS A 245 3.28 16.03 -2.94
N GLU A 246 3.23 16.20 -4.26
CA GLU A 246 2.47 17.27 -4.91
C GLU A 246 0.95 17.07 -4.68
N ILE A 247 0.26 18.12 -4.25
CA ILE A 247 -1.20 18.10 -4.11
C ILE A 247 -1.84 18.10 -5.51
N ALA A 248 -2.93 17.33 -5.66
CA ALA A 248 -3.59 17.04 -6.93
C ALA A 248 -2.67 16.38 -7.98
N GLY A 249 -1.56 15.75 -7.54
CA GLY A 249 -0.65 15.00 -8.41
C GLY A 249 -1.36 13.96 -9.26
N ASP A 250 -2.35 13.25 -8.71
CA ASP A 250 -3.14 12.25 -9.44
C ASP A 250 -3.90 12.86 -10.65
N LEU A 251 -4.35 14.11 -10.56
CA LEU A 251 -4.95 14.83 -11.69
C LEU A 251 -3.90 15.21 -12.73
N TRP A 252 -2.69 15.59 -12.27
CA TRP A 252 -1.56 15.87 -13.15
C TRP A 252 -1.05 14.62 -13.87
N GLU A 253 -1.10 13.47 -13.24
CA GLU A 253 -0.72 12.17 -13.79
C GLU A 253 -1.85 11.56 -14.63
N GLY A 254 -3.08 12.03 -14.43
CA GLY A 254 -4.28 11.54 -15.12
C GLY A 254 -4.74 10.19 -14.58
N LYS A 255 -4.54 9.92 -13.28
CA LYS A 255 -5.01 8.70 -12.63
C LYS A 255 -6.54 8.64 -12.57
N ARG A 256 -7.09 7.43 -12.77
CA ARG A 256 -8.53 7.16 -12.76
C ARG A 256 -8.96 6.80 -11.34
N THR A 257 -8.89 7.80 -10.44
CA THR A 257 -9.33 7.63 -9.04
C THR A 257 -10.84 7.45 -8.94
N LEU A 258 -11.32 6.92 -7.82
CA LEU A 258 -12.77 6.77 -7.58
C LEU A 258 -13.51 8.12 -7.70
N MET A 259 -12.89 9.20 -7.25
CA MET A 259 -13.42 10.56 -7.35
C MET A 259 -13.56 11.03 -8.79
N LEU A 260 -12.58 10.73 -9.65
CA LEU A 260 -12.63 11.06 -11.07
C LEU A 260 -13.69 10.23 -11.81
N ILE A 261 -13.82 8.96 -11.49
CA ILE A 261 -14.89 8.08 -12.02
C ILE A 261 -16.25 8.64 -11.64
N HIS A 262 -16.45 9.00 -10.37
CA HIS A 262 -17.70 9.62 -9.90
C HIS A 262 -18.03 10.93 -10.64
N LEU A 263 -17.01 11.78 -10.88
CA LEU A 263 -17.19 13.00 -11.68
C LEU A 263 -17.64 12.67 -13.12
N LEU A 264 -16.96 11.73 -13.79
CA LEU A 264 -17.26 11.35 -15.17
C LEU A 264 -18.66 10.74 -15.34
N GLU A 265 -19.19 10.04 -14.33
CA GLU A 265 -20.54 9.50 -14.32
C GLU A 265 -21.63 10.56 -14.17
N ARG A 266 -21.36 11.67 -13.47
CA ARG A 266 -22.35 12.68 -13.09
C ARG A 266 -22.27 13.98 -13.85
N ALA A 267 -21.12 14.28 -14.44
CA ALA A 267 -20.86 15.51 -15.17
C ALA A 267 -21.81 15.67 -16.38
N THR A 268 -22.19 16.90 -16.69
CA THR A 268 -22.89 17.20 -17.92
C THR A 268 -22.06 16.77 -19.14
N PRO A 269 -22.71 16.54 -20.32
CA PRO A 269 -21.96 16.15 -21.53
C PRO A 269 -20.83 17.12 -21.90
N ALA A 270 -21.01 18.42 -21.68
CA ALA A 270 -20.00 19.43 -21.97
C ALA A 270 -18.81 19.35 -20.98
N GLU A 271 -19.09 19.22 -19.70
CA GLU A 271 -18.06 19.05 -18.66
C GLU A 271 -17.30 17.73 -18.87
N ARG A 272 -18.01 16.62 -19.09
CA ARG A 272 -17.41 15.34 -19.40
C ARG A 272 -16.46 15.41 -20.60
N ALA A 273 -16.86 16.04 -21.68
CA ALA A 273 -16.01 16.23 -22.85
C ALA A 273 -14.74 17.05 -22.52
N ARG A 274 -14.84 18.03 -21.62
CA ARG A 274 -13.68 18.81 -21.16
C ARG A 274 -12.75 17.98 -20.29
N VAL A 275 -13.27 17.17 -19.35
CA VAL A 275 -12.50 16.23 -18.54
C VAL A 275 -11.75 15.24 -19.42
N VAL A 276 -12.44 14.57 -20.35
CA VAL A 276 -11.86 13.58 -21.28
C VAL A 276 -10.72 14.20 -22.11
N ARG A 277 -10.88 15.42 -22.58
CA ARG A 277 -9.84 16.16 -23.32
C ARG A 277 -8.63 16.46 -22.43
N HIS A 278 -8.83 16.89 -21.18
CA HIS A 278 -7.74 17.10 -20.23
C HIS A 278 -6.94 15.81 -20.01
N LEU A 279 -7.65 14.70 -19.79
CA LEU A 279 -7.05 13.39 -19.52
C LEU A 279 -6.34 12.78 -20.73
N SER A 280 -6.68 13.18 -21.96
CA SER A 280 -6.00 12.72 -23.19
C SER A 280 -4.60 13.30 -23.39
N LEU A 281 -4.22 14.30 -22.60
CA LEU A 281 -2.92 14.97 -22.68
C LEU A 281 -1.99 14.47 -21.56
N THR A 282 -0.75 14.17 -21.90
CA THR A 282 0.30 13.94 -20.90
C THR A 282 0.62 15.23 -20.15
N ARG A 283 1.22 15.13 -18.99
CA ARG A 283 1.65 16.29 -18.18
C ARG A 283 2.46 17.30 -19.02
N ALA A 284 3.40 16.82 -19.83
CA ALA A 284 4.23 17.64 -20.71
C ALA A 284 3.43 18.35 -21.82
N GLN A 285 2.33 17.76 -22.31
CA GLN A 285 1.51 18.29 -23.39
C GLN A 285 0.49 19.34 -22.92
N ARG A 286 0.20 19.46 -21.63
CA ARG A 286 -0.88 20.33 -21.11
C ARG A 286 -0.61 21.82 -21.19
N GLY A 287 0.65 22.25 -21.35
CA GLY A 287 1.00 23.65 -21.60
C GLY A 287 0.69 24.62 -20.45
N PRO A 288 0.76 25.95 -20.69
CA PRO A 288 0.66 26.99 -19.64
C PRO A 288 -0.72 27.10 -18.97
N GLY A 289 -1.77 26.60 -19.59
CA GLY A 289 -3.13 26.61 -19.04
C GLY A 289 -3.47 25.45 -18.10
N ALA A 290 -2.55 24.51 -17.91
CA ALA A 290 -2.80 23.27 -17.18
C ALA A 290 -3.25 23.50 -15.72
N ALA A 291 -2.66 24.47 -15.02
CA ALA A 291 -3.04 24.79 -13.65
C ALA A 291 -4.50 25.27 -13.54
N ALA A 292 -4.97 26.06 -14.52
CA ALA A 292 -6.37 26.51 -14.56
C ALA A 292 -7.33 25.34 -14.85
N GLU A 293 -6.91 24.37 -15.66
CA GLU A 293 -7.70 23.16 -15.92
C GLU A 293 -7.78 22.26 -14.68
N VAL A 294 -6.68 22.07 -13.95
CA VAL A 294 -6.67 21.31 -12.68
C VAL A 294 -7.55 22.03 -11.64
N ALA A 295 -7.46 23.35 -11.51
CA ALA A 295 -8.31 24.12 -10.62
C ALA A 295 -9.79 23.96 -10.98
N TRP A 296 -10.14 23.99 -12.28
CA TRP A 296 -11.50 23.74 -12.75
C TRP A 296 -11.98 22.32 -12.43
N LEU A 297 -11.10 21.30 -12.58
CA LEU A 297 -11.43 19.92 -12.19
C LEU A 297 -11.74 19.81 -10.70
N LEU A 298 -10.92 20.43 -9.84
CA LEU A 298 -11.15 20.45 -8.40
C LEU A 298 -12.49 21.14 -8.05
N ASP A 299 -12.82 22.25 -8.70
CA ASP A 299 -14.13 22.92 -8.56
C ASP A 299 -15.28 21.99 -8.95
N ARG A 300 -15.15 21.24 -10.05
CA ARG A 300 -16.19 20.28 -10.46
C ARG A 300 -16.30 19.11 -9.49
N MET A 301 -15.16 18.57 -9.02
CA MET A 301 -15.17 17.51 -8.00
C MET A 301 -15.86 17.97 -6.71
N ALA A 302 -15.68 19.22 -6.30
CA ALA A 302 -16.39 19.80 -5.17
C ALA A 302 -17.88 19.93 -5.45
N ALA A 303 -18.27 20.45 -6.63
CA ALA A 303 -19.66 20.64 -7.02
C ALA A 303 -20.47 19.34 -7.14
N TYR A 304 -19.79 18.21 -7.42
CA TYR A 304 -20.41 16.88 -7.52
C TYR A 304 -20.15 16.00 -6.29
N ASP A 305 -19.69 16.57 -5.17
CA ASP A 305 -19.44 15.88 -3.90
C ASP A 305 -18.51 14.63 -4.03
N CYS A 306 -17.56 14.66 -4.98
CA CYS A 306 -16.73 13.50 -5.29
C CYS A 306 -15.90 13.02 -4.09
N VAL A 307 -15.33 13.94 -3.29
CA VAL A 307 -14.57 13.61 -2.08
C VAL A 307 -15.47 13.03 -1.00
N ALA A 308 -16.67 13.57 -0.80
CA ALA A 308 -17.62 13.06 0.18
C ALA A 308 -18.07 11.63 -0.17
N SER A 309 -18.38 11.37 -1.45
CA SER A 309 -18.73 10.04 -1.97
C SER A 309 -17.59 9.04 -1.76
N ALA A 310 -16.33 9.43 -2.03
CA ALA A 310 -15.17 8.57 -1.82
C ALA A 310 -14.94 8.24 -0.33
N ARG A 311 -15.11 9.23 0.57
CA ARG A 311 -15.03 9.03 2.02
C ARG A 311 -16.12 8.10 2.54
N GLU A 312 -17.34 8.20 2.03
CA GLU A 312 -18.44 7.29 2.38
C GLU A 312 -18.13 5.85 1.95
N ALA A 313 -17.62 5.67 0.72
CA ALA A 313 -17.19 4.37 0.23
C ALA A 313 -16.07 3.78 1.11
N ALA A 314 -15.05 4.57 1.47
CA ALA A 314 -13.97 4.15 2.34
C ALA A 314 -14.49 3.74 3.74
N ALA A 315 -15.41 4.52 4.33
CA ALA A 315 -16.02 4.21 5.62
C ALA A 315 -16.80 2.88 5.60
N GLY A 316 -17.56 2.62 4.52
CA GLY A 316 -18.26 1.35 4.31
C GLY A 316 -17.31 0.15 4.23
N LEU A 317 -16.20 0.31 3.52
CA LEU A 317 -15.16 -0.72 3.40
C LEU A 317 -14.44 -0.99 4.73
N VAL A 318 -14.15 0.06 5.50
CA VAL A 318 -13.56 -0.07 6.84
C VAL A 318 -14.48 -0.80 7.80
N ALA A 319 -15.77 -0.45 7.80
CA ALA A 319 -16.75 -1.17 8.62
C ALA A 319 -16.84 -2.67 8.22
N ALA A 320 -16.73 -2.98 6.91
CA ALA A 320 -16.65 -4.36 6.45
C ALA A 320 -15.35 -5.04 6.91
N ALA A 321 -14.20 -4.38 6.78
CA ALA A 321 -12.91 -4.91 7.25
C ALA A 321 -12.93 -5.21 8.76
N GLY A 322 -13.51 -4.30 9.56
CA GLY A 322 -13.66 -4.49 11.02
C GLY A 322 -14.49 -5.72 11.38
N ARG A 323 -15.60 -5.96 10.66
CA ARG A 323 -16.41 -7.19 10.86
C ARG A 323 -15.64 -8.46 10.50
N GLU A 324 -14.94 -8.46 9.38
CA GLU A 324 -14.17 -9.64 8.93
C GLU A 324 -13.02 -9.96 9.87
N VAL A 325 -12.22 -8.95 10.26
CA VAL A 325 -11.13 -9.20 11.21
C VAL A 325 -11.66 -9.62 12.57
N GLY A 326 -12.73 -9.01 13.07
CA GLY A 326 -13.36 -9.39 14.33
C GLY A 326 -13.83 -10.84 14.34
N ALA A 327 -14.44 -11.31 13.24
CA ALA A 327 -14.85 -12.70 13.12
C ALA A 327 -13.66 -13.69 13.12
N VAL A 328 -12.56 -13.34 12.45
CA VAL A 328 -11.34 -14.17 12.43
C VAL A 328 -10.64 -14.18 13.80
N LEU A 329 -10.51 -13.01 14.43
CA LEU A 329 -9.86 -12.90 15.74
C LEU A 329 -10.63 -13.58 16.88
N ALA A 330 -11.95 -13.73 16.75
CA ALA A 330 -12.75 -14.50 17.72
C ALA A 330 -12.36 -15.99 17.78
N GLY A 331 -11.70 -16.50 16.72
CA GLY A 331 -11.15 -17.86 16.68
C GLY A 331 -9.64 -17.94 16.91
N ALA A 332 -8.99 -16.82 17.21
CA ALA A 332 -7.56 -16.80 17.48
C ALA A 332 -7.24 -17.50 18.81
N PRO A 333 -6.03 -18.08 18.97
CA PRO A 333 -5.62 -18.68 20.24
C PRO A 333 -5.54 -17.63 21.36
N GLU A 334 -5.65 -18.07 22.61
CA GLU A 334 -5.33 -17.20 23.75
C GLU A 334 -3.89 -16.67 23.61
N PRO A 335 -3.66 -15.36 23.78
CA PRO A 335 -2.33 -14.80 23.62
C PRO A 335 -1.39 -15.34 24.73
N PRO A 336 -0.27 -15.97 24.34
CA PRO A 336 0.66 -16.56 25.30
C PRO A 336 1.48 -15.51 26.04
N ASP A 337 1.57 -14.29 25.52
CA ASP A 337 2.36 -13.20 26.05
C ASP A 337 1.79 -11.82 25.68
N GLU A 338 2.44 -10.77 26.15
CA GLU A 338 2.06 -9.38 25.87
C GLU A 338 2.20 -9.00 24.40
N GLU A 339 3.20 -9.54 23.69
CA GLU A 339 3.38 -9.27 22.25
C GLU A 339 2.18 -9.80 21.45
N ALA A 340 1.73 -11.01 21.71
CA ALA A 340 0.57 -11.60 21.06
C ALA A 340 -0.72 -10.83 21.39
N ALA A 341 -0.90 -10.42 22.64
CA ALA A 341 -2.05 -9.61 23.05
C ALA A 341 -2.08 -8.24 22.36
N GLN A 342 -0.94 -7.56 22.26
CA GLN A 342 -0.80 -6.30 21.54
C GLN A 342 -1.02 -6.49 20.02
N ALA A 343 -0.58 -7.60 19.45
CA ALA A 343 -0.77 -7.93 18.04
C ALA A 343 -2.25 -8.16 17.71
N LEU A 344 -3.00 -8.87 18.53
CA LEU A 344 -4.45 -9.04 18.39
C LEU A 344 -5.17 -7.68 18.45
N ALA A 345 -4.85 -6.85 19.45
CA ALA A 345 -5.43 -5.52 19.58
C ALA A 345 -5.07 -4.59 18.41
N PHE A 346 -3.84 -4.69 17.90
CA PHE A 346 -3.39 -3.97 16.69
C PHE A 346 -4.23 -4.34 15.47
N LEU A 347 -4.41 -5.64 15.18
CA LEU A 347 -5.21 -6.11 14.06
C LEU A 347 -6.66 -5.64 14.17
N ALA A 348 -7.25 -5.67 15.36
CA ALA A 348 -8.61 -5.21 15.61
C ALA A 348 -8.77 -3.69 15.42
N ALA A 349 -7.77 -2.88 15.79
CA ALA A 349 -7.80 -1.42 15.71
C ALA A 349 -7.38 -0.87 14.34
N LEU A 350 -6.73 -1.67 13.50
CA LEU A 350 -6.15 -1.23 12.24
C LEU A 350 -7.17 -0.65 11.25
N PRO A 351 -8.42 -1.18 11.11
CA PRO A 351 -9.42 -0.59 10.22
C PRO A 351 -9.70 0.89 10.53
N ASP A 352 -9.97 1.22 11.79
CA ASP A 352 -10.26 2.59 12.22
C ASP A 352 -9.07 3.52 12.03
N PHE A 353 -7.86 3.02 12.28
CA PHE A 353 -6.61 3.76 12.09
C PHE A 353 -6.39 4.18 10.62
N VAL A 354 -6.77 3.34 9.66
CA VAL A 354 -6.60 3.64 8.22
C VAL A 354 -7.42 4.86 7.80
N VAL A 355 -8.65 5.01 8.30
CA VAL A 355 -9.53 6.15 7.94
C VAL A 355 -9.23 7.41 8.76
N ALA A 356 -8.71 7.25 9.98
CA ALA A 356 -8.32 8.38 10.81
C ALA A 356 -7.11 9.16 10.25
N ARG A 357 -6.40 8.61 9.25
CA ARG A 357 -5.33 9.29 8.52
C ARG A 357 -5.90 10.46 7.73
N GLY A 358 -5.61 11.68 8.17
CA GLY A 358 -6.03 12.90 7.46
C GLY A 358 -7.26 13.61 8.04
N ARG A 359 -7.56 13.35 9.33
CA ARG A 359 -8.39 14.24 10.16
C ARG A 359 -7.54 15.13 11.02
#